data_fd364418148007a7aa9d6ea4f51ecbf7
#
_entry.id   fd364418148007a7aa9d6ea4f51ecbf7
#
_cell.length_a   1.000
_cell.length_b   1.000
_cell.length_c   1.000
_cell.angle_alpha   90.00
_cell.angle_beta   90.00
_cell.angle_gamma   90.00
#
_symmetry.space_group_name_H-M   'P 1'
#
loop_
_entity.id
_entity.type
_entity.pdbx_description
1 polymer ?
#
loop_
_entity_poly.entity_id
_entity_poly.type
_entity_poly.pdbx_seq_one_letter_code
_entity_poly.pdbx_strand_id
1 'polypeptide(L)'
;MKNTGRSADQRNILTVPSLVFGWLLLVPFMLYGQSIEYCPPLYKLTLTSPFGYRIHPVNGKASHHNGADFAARSDPVFNVLDGRVKATGKHKALGKYVRVLHGNVETIYGHLSRILVSPGDTVTVGQPIGITGATGRVTGEHLHFSVKFKGKYLDPLKFLHRLREQSDKPLNIE
;
A
#
# COMPACT_ATOMS: atom_id res chain seq x y z
N MET A 1 -85.25 42.25 7.20
CA MET A 1 -84.78 43.59 7.58
C MET A 1 -83.26 43.55 7.45
N LYS A 2 -82.73 44.37 6.51
CA LYS A 2 -81.48 45.14 6.61
C LYS A 2 -80.25 44.33 6.88
N ASN A 3 -79.24 44.20 6.04
CA ASN A 3 -78.56 45.12 5.13
C ASN A 3 -77.08 45.13 5.46
N THR A 4 -76.28 45.19 4.41
CA THR A 4 -74.95 45.75 4.21
C THR A 4 -73.83 44.83 4.65
N GLY A 5 -72.92 44.35 3.82
CA GLY A 5 -72.31 45.05 2.69
C GLY A 5 -70.90 45.50 3.07
N ARG A 6 -69.89 44.95 2.40
CA ARG A 6 -68.61 45.56 1.97
C ARG A 6 -67.58 44.46 1.86
N SER A 7 -67.20 44.14 0.65
CA SER A 7 -66.21 44.75 -0.23
C SER A 7 -64.78 44.56 0.28
N ALA A 8 -64.18 43.59 -0.35
CA ALA A 8 -62.96 43.70 -1.15
C ALA A 8 -61.78 44.34 -0.50
N ASP A 9 -60.75 43.61 -0.43
CA ASP A 9 -59.44 44.08 -0.91
C ASP A 9 -58.66 42.89 -1.44
N GLN A 10 -58.63 42.71 -2.74
CA GLN A 10 -57.71 41.81 -3.44
C GLN A 10 -56.42 42.53 -3.55
N ARG A 11 -55.48 42.24 -2.61
CA ARG A 11 -54.06 42.59 -2.81
C ARG A 11 -53.40 41.49 -3.63
N ASN A 12 -53.15 41.82 -4.88
CA ASN A 12 -52.26 41.07 -5.77
C ASN A 12 -50.88 40.95 -5.13
N ILE A 13 -50.59 39.81 -4.59
CA ILE A 13 -49.24 39.46 -4.22
C ILE A 13 -48.60 38.88 -5.49
N LEU A 14 -47.80 39.72 -6.14
CA LEU A 14 -46.90 39.29 -7.20
C LEU A 14 -45.94 38.22 -6.65
N THR A 15 -46.24 36.97 -6.95
CA THR A 15 -45.30 35.86 -6.72
C THR A 15 -44.19 35.99 -7.73
N VAL A 16 -43.01 36.44 -7.26
CA VAL A 16 -41.77 36.40 -8.02
C VAL A 16 -41.34 34.93 -8.06
N PRO A 17 -41.15 34.32 -9.23
CA PRO A 17 -40.59 32.99 -9.29
C PRO A 17 -39.12 33.06 -8.85
N SER A 18 -38.83 32.44 -7.72
CA SER A 18 -37.42 32.21 -7.29
C SER A 18 -36.74 31.31 -8.31
N LEU A 19 -36.06 31.91 -9.25
CA LEU A 19 -35.06 31.25 -10.06
C LEU A 19 -33.92 30.84 -9.12
N VAL A 20 -34.04 29.63 -8.55
CA VAL A 20 -32.90 28.95 -7.91
C VAL A 20 -31.92 28.60 -9.04
N PHE A 21 -30.98 29.50 -9.28
CA PHE A 21 -29.80 29.20 -10.06
C PHE A 21 -29.01 28.16 -9.27
N GLY A 22 -29.30 26.90 -9.57
CA GLY A 22 -28.42 25.78 -9.16
C GLY A 22 -27.08 25.96 -9.85
N TRP A 23 -26.16 26.59 -9.14
CA TRP A 23 -24.74 26.48 -9.48
C TRP A 23 -24.32 25.05 -9.22
N LEU A 24 -24.48 24.22 -10.24
CA LEU A 24 -23.82 22.93 -10.34
C LEU A 24 -22.32 23.27 -10.48
N LEU A 25 -21.62 23.36 -9.37
CA LEU A 25 -20.18 23.36 -9.36
C LEU A 25 -19.72 22.03 -9.97
N LEU A 26 -19.56 22.02 -11.29
CA LEU A 26 -18.74 21.06 -12.00
C LEU A 26 -17.32 21.26 -11.46
N VAL A 27 -17.03 20.62 -10.31
CA VAL A 27 -15.65 20.39 -9.90
C VAL A 27 -15.11 19.45 -10.97
N PRO A 28 -14.19 19.88 -11.83
CA PRO A 28 -13.54 18.95 -12.72
C PRO A 28 -12.86 17.95 -11.81
N PHE A 29 -13.33 16.72 -11.80
CA PHE A 29 -12.63 15.59 -11.20
C PHE A 29 -11.38 15.41 -12.05
N MET A 30 -10.36 16.21 -11.75
CA MET A 30 -9.04 16.03 -12.32
C MET A 30 -8.58 14.65 -11.89
N LEU A 31 -8.67 13.69 -12.81
CA LEU A 31 -7.91 12.45 -12.75
C LEU A 31 -6.42 12.84 -12.83
N TYR A 32 -5.89 13.33 -11.71
CA TYR A 32 -4.47 13.38 -11.54
C TYR A 32 -3.99 11.94 -11.60
N GLY A 33 -3.25 11.60 -12.62
CA GLY A 33 -2.44 10.40 -12.66
C GLY A 33 -1.49 10.46 -11.46
N GLN A 34 -1.92 9.88 -10.32
CA GLN A 34 -1.10 9.87 -9.12
C GLN A 34 0.14 9.04 -9.42
N SER A 35 1.31 9.67 -9.40
CA SER A 35 2.56 8.94 -9.35
C SER A 35 2.52 8.04 -8.12
N ILE A 36 2.78 6.75 -8.30
CA ILE A 36 2.83 5.82 -7.18
C ILE A 36 4.13 6.11 -6.44
N GLU A 37 4.01 6.70 -5.23
CA GLU A 37 5.17 6.79 -4.36
C GLU A 37 5.56 5.38 -3.90
N TYR A 38 6.83 5.06 -4.01
CA TYR A 38 7.37 3.80 -3.56
C TYR A 38 8.74 3.99 -2.89
N CYS A 39 9.07 3.12 -1.95
CA CYS A 39 10.38 3.03 -1.31
C CYS A 39 10.92 1.61 -1.42
N PRO A 40 12.19 1.40 -1.79
CA PRO A 40 12.82 0.09 -1.69
C PRO A 40 12.81 -0.42 -0.24
N PRO A 41 12.69 -1.74 -0.01
CA PRO A 41 12.63 -2.30 1.35
C PRO A 41 13.94 -2.16 2.14
N LEU A 42 15.06 -1.84 1.49
CA LEU A 42 16.36 -1.53 2.07
C LEU A 42 17.01 -0.38 1.30
N TYR A 43 17.94 0.35 1.92
CA TYR A 43 18.74 1.38 1.24
C TYR A 43 19.52 0.87 0.04
N LYS A 44 19.99 -0.37 0.12
CA LYS A 44 20.72 -1.04 -0.96
C LYS A 44 20.14 -2.43 -1.19
N LEU A 45 19.76 -2.72 -2.44
CA LEU A 45 19.26 -4.03 -2.83
C LEU A 45 20.38 -4.85 -3.48
N THR A 46 21.06 -5.67 -2.68
CA THR A 46 22.06 -6.65 -3.17
C THR A 46 21.43 -8.03 -3.10
N LEU A 47 20.99 -8.56 -4.26
CA LEU A 47 20.32 -9.85 -4.34
C LEU A 47 21.29 -10.99 -3.97
N THR A 48 20.89 -11.84 -3.04
CA THR A 48 21.63 -13.06 -2.63
C THR A 48 20.93 -14.34 -3.07
N SER A 49 19.58 -14.31 -3.20
CA SER A 49 18.82 -15.44 -3.70
C SER A 49 17.53 -15.00 -4.40
N PRO A 50 17.33 -15.37 -5.68
CA PRO A 50 16.14 -14.95 -6.45
C PRO A 50 14.89 -15.76 -6.07
N PHE A 51 13.75 -15.24 -6.49
CA PHE A 51 12.46 -15.92 -6.52
C PHE A 51 12.47 -17.07 -7.52
N GLY A 52 11.76 -18.15 -7.21
CA GLY A 52 11.54 -19.27 -8.13
C GLY A 52 12.17 -20.59 -7.67
N TYR A 53 12.30 -21.54 -8.60
CA TYR A 53 12.88 -22.86 -8.31
C TYR A 53 14.39 -22.76 -8.14
N ARG A 54 14.90 -23.33 -7.03
CA ARG A 54 16.33 -23.38 -6.71
C ARG A 54 16.68 -24.61 -5.86
N ILE A 55 17.94 -24.94 -5.78
CA ILE A 55 18.44 -25.87 -4.77
C ILE A 55 18.45 -25.15 -3.43
N HIS A 56 17.74 -25.69 -2.44
CA HIS A 56 17.65 -25.08 -1.12
C HIS A 56 18.98 -25.13 -0.38
N PRO A 57 19.55 -23.98 0.07
CA PRO A 57 20.92 -23.91 0.57
C PRO A 57 21.18 -24.71 1.86
N VAL A 58 20.11 -25.00 2.64
CA VAL A 58 20.24 -25.74 3.91
C VAL A 58 20.11 -27.26 3.74
N ASN A 59 19.25 -27.74 2.83
CA ASN A 59 18.95 -29.18 2.73
C ASN A 59 19.25 -29.79 1.36
N GLY A 60 19.81 -29.01 0.41
CA GLY A 60 20.19 -29.50 -0.92
C GLY A 60 19.04 -29.96 -1.84
N LYS A 61 17.79 -29.80 -1.42
CA LYS A 61 16.62 -30.24 -2.21
C LYS A 61 16.09 -29.15 -3.12
N ALA A 62 15.61 -29.52 -4.29
CA ALA A 62 14.86 -28.60 -5.15
C ALA A 62 13.64 -28.06 -4.41
N SER A 63 13.50 -26.74 -4.35
CA SER A 63 12.37 -26.06 -3.70
C SER A 63 12.06 -24.74 -4.38
N HIS A 64 10.82 -24.33 -4.30
CA HIS A 64 10.41 -23.01 -4.79
C HIS A 64 10.60 -21.97 -3.71
N HIS A 65 11.36 -20.92 -4.02
CA HIS A 65 11.57 -19.75 -3.17
C HIS A 65 10.46 -18.73 -3.44
N ASN A 66 9.61 -18.49 -2.45
CA ASN A 66 8.44 -17.61 -2.58
C ASN A 66 8.75 -16.13 -2.35
N GLY A 67 10.00 -15.73 -2.42
CA GLY A 67 10.49 -14.37 -2.21
C GLY A 67 11.82 -14.15 -2.89
N ALA A 68 12.42 -13.02 -2.60
CA ALA A 68 13.81 -12.71 -2.93
C ALA A 68 14.57 -12.40 -1.63
N ASP A 69 15.81 -12.85 -1.52
CA ASP A 69 16.64 -12.57 -0.37
C ASP A 69 17.68 -11.49 -0.74
N PHE A 70 17.79 -10.46 0.10
CA PHE A 70 18.73 -9.35 -0.05
C PHE A 70 19.72 -9.31 1.09
N ALA A 71 21.01 -9.17 0.77
CA ALA A 71 22.06 -8.98 1.79
C ALA A 71 21.72 -7.79 2.68
N ALA A 72 21.84 -7.99 3.98
CA ALA A 72 21.58 -6.97 4.99
C ALA A 72 22.32 -7.29 6.29
N ARG A 73 22.60 -6.28 7.11
CA ARG A 73 23.26 -6.42 8.39
C ARG A 73 22.76 -5.41 9.40
N SER A 74 21.75 -5.79 10.20
CA SER A 74 21.07 -4.93 11.17
C SER A 74 20.53 -3.64 10.54
N ASP A 75 20.11 -3.74 9.26
CA ASP A 75 19.60 -2.63 8.49
C ASP A 75 18.13 -2.37 8.81
N PRO A 76 17.66 -1.10 8.80
CA PRO A 76 16.26 -0.79 8.84
C PRO A 76 15.54 -1.34 7.60
N VAL A 77 14.34 -1.89 7.83
CA VAL A 77 13.46 -2.39 6.77
C VAL A 77 12.33 -1.41 6.59
N PHE A 78 12.15 -0.94 5.35
CA PHE A 78 11.16 0.08 5.00
C PHE A 78 9.93 -0.52 4.34
N ASN A 79 8.77 0.06 4.65
CA ASN A 79 7.52 -0.23 3.98
C ASN A 79 7.54 0.29 2.55
N VAL A 80 7.24 -0.57 1.56
CA VAL A 80 7.42 -0.24 0.14
C VAL A 80 6.33 0.65 -0.45
N LEU A 81 5.12 0.63 0.10
CA LEU A 81 3.93 1.38 -0.34
C LEU A 81 3.08 1.70 0.88
N ASP A 82 2.21 2.71 0.80
CA ASP A 82 1.20 2.94 1.82
C ASP A 82 0.35 1.70 2.05
N GLY A 83 0.00 1.43 3.31
CA GLY A 83 -0.76 0.23 3.61
C GLY A 83 -1.15 0.07 5.06
N ARG A 84 -1.63 -1.13 5.38
CA ARG A 84 -2.01 -1.53 6.73
C ARG A 84 -1.32 -2.83 7.13
N VAL A 85 -0.75 -2.86 8.32
CA VAL A 85 -0.12 -4.07 8.87
C VAL A 85 -1.18 -5.14 9.07
N LYS A 86 -1.10 -6.21 8.29
CA LYS A 86 -2.01 -7.36 8.37
C LYS A 86 -1.68 -8.26 9.54
N ALA A 87 -0.40 -8.54 9.74
CA ALA A 87 0.09 -9.45 10.77
C ALA A 87 1.57 -9.22 11.06
N THR A 88 1.95 -9.45 12.28
CA THR A 88 3.34 -9.60 12.73
C THR A 88 3.44 -10.88 13.55
N GLY A 89 4.64 -11.43 13.69
CA GLY A 89 4.79 -12.62 14.50
C GLY A 89 6.11 -13.35 14.29
N LYS A 90 6.13 -14.63 14.71
CA LYS A 90 7.26 -15.53 14.57
C LYS A 90 6.81 -16.83 13.89
N HIS A 91 7.49 -17.20 12.81
CA HIS A 91 7.22 -18.41 12.04
C HIS A 91 8.49 -19.28 11.93
N LYS A 92 8.36 -20.60 11.95
CA LYS A 92 9.50 -21.53 11.95
C LYS A 92 10.49 -21.26 10.79
N ALA A 93 9.97 -20.98 9.59
CA ALA A 93 10.82 -20.69 8.42
C ALA A 93 11.17 -19.20 8.31
N LEU A 94 10.19 -18.29 8.35
CA LEU A 94 10.38 -16.84 8.17
C LEU A 94 11.00 -16.12 9.36
N GLY A 95 11.13 -16.77 10.52
CA GLY A 95 11.54 -16.07 11.74
C GLY A 95 10.53 -15.01 12.15
N LYS A 96 10.98 -13.90 12.70
CA LYS A 96 10.15 -12.71 12.93
C LYS A 96 9.79 -12.08 11.59
N TYR A 97 8.54 -11.70 11.43
CA TYR A 97 8.03 -11.17 10.15
C TYR A 97 7.00 -10.07 10.35
N VAL A 98 6.89 -9.23 9.34
CA VAL A 98 5.80 -8.26 9.14
C VAL A 98 5.13 -8.56 7.81
N ARG A 99 3.80 -8.45 7.77
CA ARG A 99 2.98 -8.54 6.56
C ARG A 99 2.16 -7.27 6.44
N VAL A 100 2.22 -6.61 5.30
CA VAL A 100 1.50 -5.36 5.02
C VAL A 100 0.59 -5.55 3.82
N LEU A 101 -0.64 -5.05 3.92
CA LEU A 101 -1.62 -5.01 2.83
C LEU A 101 -1.60 -3.64 2.16
N HIS A 102 -1.50 -3.63 0.83
CA HIS A 102 -1.57 -2.48 -0.06
C HIS A 102 -2.70 -2.73 -1.07
N GLY A 103 -3.94 -2.68 -0.60
CA GLY A 103 -5.10 -3.11 -1.40
C GLY A 103 -5.06 -4.62 -1.71
N ASN A 104 -4.94 -4.97 -3.00
CA ASN A 104 -4.85 -6.37 -3.45
C ASN A 104 -3.43 -6.98 -3.39
N VAL A 105 -2.42 -6.14 -3.08
CA VAL A 105 -1.03 -6.56 -2.92
C VAL A 105 -0.73 -6.77 -1.44
N GLU A 106 0.02 -7.81 -1.13
CA GLU A 106 0.55 -8.07 0.21
C GLU A 106 2.06 -8.24 0.12
N THR A 107 2.79 -7.48 0.93
CA THR A 107 4.24 -7.63 1.10
C THR A 107 4.55 -8.33 2.41
N ILE A 108 5.62 -9.12 2.42
CA ILE A 108 6.07 -9.92 3.58
C ILE A 108 7.57 -9.69 3.75
N TYR A 109 7.95 -9.28 4.95
CA TYR A 109 9.31 -9.00 5.36
C TYR A 109 9.70 -10.02 6.43
N GLY A 110 10.65 -10.90 6.14
CA GLY A 110 11.06 -12.00 7.00
C GLY A 110 12.47 -11.87 7.57
N HIS A 111 12.82 -12.79 8.46
CA HIS A 111 14.09 -12.94 9.16
C HIS A 111 14.50 -11.76 10.05
N LEU A 112 13.51 -10.93 10.47
CA LEU A 112 13.75 -9.73 11.25
C LEU A 112 14.34 -10.05 12.62
N SER A 113 15.25 -9.19 13.11
CA SER A 113 15.69 -9.17 14.51
C SER A 113 14.70 -8.43 15.40
N ARG A 114 14.09 -7.33 14.88
CA ARG A 114 13.08 -6.52 15.58
C ARG A 114 11.92 -6.19 14.66
N ILE A 115 10.73 -6.15 15.23
CA ILE A 115 9.49 -5.66 14.61
C ILE A 115 9.20 -4.30 15.27
N LEU A 116 8.88 -3.28 14.46
CA LEU A 116 8.66 -1.90 14.92
C LEU A 116 7.19 -1.46 14.81
N VAL A 117 6.32 -2.34 14.32
CA VAL A 117 4.90 -2.07 14.08
C VAL A 117 4.03 -3.19 14.63
N SER A 118 2.75 -2.91 14.82
CA SER A 118 1.75 -3.85 15.34
C SER A 118 0.68 -4.17 14.30
N PRO A 119 0.01 -5.34 14.37
CA PRO A 119 -1.14 -5.63 13.51
C PRO A 119 -2.22 -4.56 13.64
N GLY A 120 -2.73 -4.09 12.51
CA GLY A 120 -3.72 -3.03 12.43
C GLY A 120 -3.17 -1.62 12.23
N ASP A 121 -1.86 -1.39 12.43
CA ASP A 121 -1.26 -0.08 12.18
C ASP A 121 -1.37 0.31 10.71
N THR A 122 -1.65 1.59 10.45
CA THR A 122 -1.45 2.19 9.13
C THR A 122 0.00 2.58 9.01
N VAL A 123 0.63 2.22 7.90
CA VAL A 123 2.04 2.49 7.61
C VAL A 123 2.18 3.19 6.27
N THR A 124 3.01 4.22 6.24
CA THR A 124 3.28 4.99 5.03
C THR A 124 4.48 4.43 4.26
N VAL A 125 4.60 4.82 2.99
CA VAL A 125 5.77 4.51 2.17
C VAL A 125 7.04 5.01 2.87
N GLY A 126 8.12 4.21 2.85
CA GLY A 126 9.39 4.57 3.48
C GLY A 126 9.41 4.51 5.01
N GLN A 127 8.29 4.21 5.67
CA GLN A 127 8.26 4.06 7.13
C GLN A 127 9.08 2.84 7.56
N PRO A 128 9.99 2.96 8.57
CA PRO A 128 10.67 1.79 9.15
C PRO A 128 9.68 0.86 9.86
N ILE A 129 9.63 -0.41 9.46
CA ILE A 129 8.72 -1.43 10.00
C ILE A 129 9.43 -2.56 10.74
N GLY A 130 10.76 -2.64 10.63
CA GLY A 130 11.57 -3.65 11.28
C GLY A 130 13.06 -3.42 11.10
N ILE A 131 13.84 -4.29 11.71
CA ILE A 131 15.30 -4.37 11.53
C ILE A 131 15.62 -5.78 11.03
N THR A 132 16.52 -5.90 10.07
CA THR A 132 16.97 -7.19 9.55
C THR A 132 17.66 -8.02 10.62
N GLY A 133 17.76 -9.30 10.39
CA GLY A 133 18.38 -10.25 11.30
C GLY A 133 18.53 -11.63 10.69
N ALA A 134 18.73 -12.62 11.57
CA ALA A 134 18.93 -14.01 11.20
C ALA A 134 17.95 -14.94 11.93
N THR A 135 16.71 -14.51 12.13
CA THR A 135 15.70 -15.34 12.81
C THR A 135 15.00 -16.31 11.84
N GLY A 136 14.56 -17.46 12.35
CA GLY A 136 13.94 -18.51 11.54
C GLY A 136 14.97 -19.47 10.92
N ARG A 137 14.67 -19.98 9.71
CA ARG A 137 15.54 -20.94 9.03
C ARG A 137 16.42 -20.25 8.00
N VAL A 138 17.59 -19.80 8.41
CA VAL A 138 18.54 -19.04 7.62
C VAL A 138 19.96 -19.58 7.77
N THR A 139 20.84 -19.27 6.81
CA THR A 139 22.29 -19.53 6.85
C THR A 139 23.10 -18.31 7.25
N GLY A 140 22.50 -17.14 7.26
CA GLY A 140 23.11 -15.85 7.60
C GLY A 140 22.10 -14.75 7.62
N GLU A 141 22.50 -13.56 8.03
CA GLU A 141 21.64 -12.40 8.12
C GLU A 141 21.28 -11.87 6.72
N HIS A 142 20.00 -11.64 6.47
CA HIS A 142 19.46 -11.08 5.23
C HIS A 142 17.99 -10.65 5.41
N LEU A 143 17.47 -9.88 4.48
CA LEU A 143 16.05 -9.63 4.34
C LEU A 143 15.44 -10.64 3.38
N HIS A 144 14.48 -11.44 3.83
CA HIS A 144 13.55 -12.16 2.94
C HIS A 144 12.36 -11.26 2.60
N PHE A 145 12.19 -10.96 1.32
CA PHE A 145 11.09 -10.12 0.82
C PHE A 145 10.20 -10.91 -0.13
N SER A 146 8.91 -11.00 0.19
CA SER A 146 7.91 -11.65 -0.67
C SER A 146 6.79 -10.69 -1.04
N VAL A 147 6.22 -10.90 -2.21
CA VAL A 147 5.08 -10.16 -2.72
C VAL A 147 3.98 -11.14 -3.12
N LYS A 148 2.74 -10.82 -2.76
CA LYS A 148 1.55 -11.54 -3.23
C LYS A 148 0.58 -10.57 -3.89
N PHE A 149 -0.08 -11.02 -4.94
CA PHE A 149 -1.23 -10.36 -5.53
C PHE A 149 -2.41 -11.31 -5.52
N LYS A 150 -3.50 -10.93 -4.87
CA LYS A 150 -4.70 -11.79 -4.69
C LYS A 150 -4.33 -13.20 -4.20
N GLY A 151 -3.39 -13.29 -3.25
CA GLY A 151 -2.94 -14.54 -2.63
C GLY A 151 -1.87 -15.34 -3.39
N LYS A 152 -1.55 -15.00 -4.64
CA LYS A 152 -0.51 -15.67 -5.44
C LYS A 152 0.82 -14.95 -5.31
N TYR A 153 1.90 -15.69 -5.10
CA TYR A 153 3.24 -15.12 -5.05
C TYR A 153 3.68 -14.58 -6.41
N LEU A 154 4.29 -13.41 -6.40
CA LEU A 154 4.90 -12.74 -7.54
C LEU A 154 6.42 -12.67 -7.35
N ASP A 155 7.14 -12.52 -8.45
CA ASP A 155 8.56 -12.20 -8.43
C ASP A 155 8.78 -10.80 -7.84
N PRO A 156 9.46 -10.68 -6.66
CA PRO A 156 9.65 -9.39 -6.00
C PRO A 156 10.51 -8.41 -6.80
N LEU A 157 11.49 -8.90 -7.57
CA LEU A 157 12.33 -8.02 -8.38
C LEU A 157 11.53 -7.37 -9.49
N LYS A 158 10.69 -8.14 -10.20
CA LYS A 158 9.80 -7.61 -11.23
C LYS A 158 8.79 -6.63 -10.65
N PHE A 159 8.29 -6.89 -9.44
CA PHE A 159 7.38 -5.99 -8.74
C PHE A 159 8.06 -4.66 -8.40
N LEU A 160 9.23 -4.67 -7.76
CA LEU A 160 9.98 -3.46 -7.41
C LEU A 160 10.40 -2.66 -8.66
N HIS A 161 10.82 -3.35 -9.73
CA HIS A 161 11.14 -2.70 -11.01
C HIS A 161 9.94 -1.93 -11.58
N ARG A 162 8.75 -2.55 -11.59
CA ARG A 162 7.52 -1.89 -12.09
C ARG A 162 7.12 -0.69 -11.23
N LEU A 163 7.26 -0.77 -9.89
CA LEU A 163 6.99 0.36 -9.01
C LEU A 163 7.93 1.53 -9.35
N ARG A 164 9.22 1.25 -9.53
CA ARG A 164 10.20 2.25 -9.91
C ARG A 164 9.84 2.91 -11.25
N GLU A 165 9.54 2.13 -12.27
CA GLU A 165 9.13 2.67 -13.57
C GLU A 165 7.87 3.55 -13.50
N GLN A 166 6.96 3.27 -12.58
CA GLN A 166 5.74 4.06 -12.38
C GLN A 166 5.99 5.32 -11.56
N SER A 167 6.92 5.29 -10.59
CA SER A 167 7.30 6.47 -9.83
C SER A 167 8.12 7.46 -10.65
N ASP A 168 8.94 6.98 -11.60
CA ASP A 168 9.80 7.80 -12.46
C ASP A 168 9.06 8.41 -13.67
N LYS A 169 7.79 8.06 -13.90
CA LYS A 169 6.99 8.65 -14.98
C LYS A 169 6.65 10.11 -14.66
N PRO A 170 7.02 11.07 -15.53
CA PRO A 170 6.60 12.45 -15.36
C PRO A 170 5.07 12.54 -15.42
N LEU A 171 4.48 13.40 -14.59
CA LEU A 171 3.09 13.79 -14.71
C LEU A 171 2.89 14.39 -16.10
N ASN A 172 2.20 13.69 -16.99
CA ASN A 172 1.73 14.28 -18.25
C ASN A 172 0.66 15.31 -17.88
N ILE A 173 1.05 16.58 -17.79
CA ILE A 173 0.16 17.72 -17.71
C ILE A 173 -0.15 18.07 -19.16
N GLU A 174 -1.31 17.63 -19.69
CA GLU A 174 -1.93 18.16 -20.89
C GLU A 174 -2.85 19.34 -20.56
#